data_6119ffae797f96126c62d4e6e1a34337
#
_entry.id   6119ffae797f96126c62d4e6e1a34337
#
_cell.length_a   1.000
_cell.length_b   1.000
_cell.length_c   1.000
_cell.angle_alpha   90.00
_cell.angle_beta   90.00
_cell.angle_gamma   90.00
#
_symmetry.space_group_name_H-M   'P 1'
#
loop_
_entity.id
_entity.type
_entity.pdbx_description
1 polymer ?
#
loop_
_entity_poly.entity_id
_entity_poly.type
_entity_poly.pdbx_seq_one_letter_code
_entity_poly.pdbx_strand_id
1 'polypeptide(L)'
;MQEYSVEITLNHPDDVLALFGSNERHLKLIEDNLGVIIHARTERVQILGDDEKSVELARVTIQALLVLVSRGMLVNTSDVVTALSMAQNGSIDKFVALYEEEIIKDNSGKPIRVKTLGQKVYVDSVKSHDVVFGIGPAGTGKTFLAVTLAVTALKRGQVKRIILTRPAVEAGESLGFLPGDLKEKVDPYLRPVYDALYQILGKEQTTRLMERDIIEIAPLAYMRGRTLDDAFVILDEAQNTTIMQMKMFLTRLGFNSKMIVNGDTSQIDLPKKVKSGLIDATEKLQHIKQIDFVHFSANDVVRHPVVAEIINAYEKAAPKQRSYSLKASEESVAESGFVSYETIGQPASDKEANND
;
A
#
# COMPACT_ATOMS: atom_id res chain seq x y z
N MET A 1 -3.74 -41.51 15.02
CA MET A 1 -3.28 -40.10 14.86
C MET A 1 -3.11 -39.56 16.26
N GLN A 2 -2.06 -38.83 16.53
CA GLN A 2 -1.83 -38.20 17.84
C GLN A 2 -2.64 -36.91 17.81
N GLU A 3 -3.60 -36.76 18.71
CA GLU A 3 -4.44 -35.57 18.84
C GLU A 3 -3.75 -34.62 19.83
N TYR A 4 -3.50 -33.40 19.39
CA TYR A 4 -2.94 -32.33 20.24
C TYR A 4 -4.08 -31.51 20.82
N SER A 5 -3.97 -31.16 22.11
CA SER A 5 -4.98 -30.39 22.82
C SER A 5 -4.34 -29.35 23.71
N VAL A 6 -4.87 -28.10 23.63
CA VAL A 6 -4.47 -27.00 24.51
C VAL A 6 -5.73 -26.35 25.08
N GLU A 7 -5.65 -25.93 26.34
CA GLU A 7 -6.73 -25.25 27.06
C GLU A 7 -6.30 -23.83 27.45
N ILE A 8 -7.18 -22.85 27.19
CA ILE A 8 -7.00 -21.44 27.60
C ILE A 8 -8.10 -21.12 28.62
N THR A 9 -7.73 -20.64 29.78
CA THR A 9 -8.67 -20.16 30.82
C THR A 9 -9.04 -18.71 30.52
N LEU A 10 -10.32 -18.38 30.59
CA LEU A 10 -10.84 -17.03 30.44
C LEU A 10 -11.04 -16.39 31.83
N ASN A 11 -10.77 -15.10 31.93
CA ASN A 11 -10.88 -14.38 33.21
C ASN A 11 -12.34 -13.99 33.49
N HIS A 12 -13.13 -13.76 32.43
CA HIS A 12 -14.54 -13.36 32.55
C HIS A 12 -15.41 -14.12 31.56
N PRO A 13 -16.63 -14.53 31.94
CA PRO A 13 -17.56 -15.21 31.02
C PRO A 13 -17.93 -14.41 29.78
N ASP A 14 -17.95 -13.07 29.86
CA ASP A 14 -18.27 -12.17 28.76
C ASP A 14 -17.15 -12.11 27.71
N ASP A 15 -15.94 -12.57 28.05
CA ASP A 15 -14.81 -12.60 27.12
C ASP A 15 -15.08 -13.52 25.93
N VAL A 16 -15.85 -14.59 26.11
CA VAL A 16 -16.25 -15.53 25.05
C VAL A 16 -17.00 -14.79 23.93
N LEU A 17 -18.04 -14.03 24.29
CA LEU A 17 -18.86 -13.32 23.33
C LEU A 17 -18.07 -12.19 22.64
N ALA A 18 -17.27 -11.44 23.42
CA ALA A 18 -16.44 -10.37 22.90
C ALA A 18 -15.36 -10.89 21.93
N LEU A 19 -14.77 -12.07 22.23
CA LEU A 19 -13.73 -12.69 21.42
C LEU A 19 -14.28 -13.31 20.13
N PHE A 20 -15.33 -14.13 20.24
CA PHE A 20 -15.82 -14.92 19.10
C PHE A 20 -16.90 -14.22 18.28
N GLY A 21 -17.47 -13.12 18.78
CA GLY A 21 -18.47 -12.32 18.08
C GLY A 21 -19.80 -13.05 17.91
N SER A 22 -20.75 -12.38 17.24
CA SER A 22 -22.06 -12.96 16.96
C SER A 22 -21.95 -14.21 16.08
N ASN A 23 -22.68 -15.27 16.46
CA ASN A 23 -22.68 -16.57 15.77
C ASN A 23 -21.30 -17.23 15.62
N GLU A 24 -20.40 -16.96 16.56
CA GLU A 24 -19.06 -17.58 16.62
C GLU A 24 -18.23 -17.45 15.33
N ARG A 25 -18.50 -16.39 14.56
CA ARG A 25 -17.88 -16.22 13.24
C ARG A 25 -16.34 -16.07 13.30
N HIS A 26 -15.82 -15.52 14.41
CA HIS A 26 -14.37 -15.37 14.60
C HIS A 26 -13.73 -16.71 14.91
N LEU A 27 -14.43 -17.57 15.67
CA LEU A 27 -14.01 -18.93 15.99
C LEU A 27 -13.91 -19.74 14.70
N LYS A 28 -14.98 -19.77 13.87
CA LYS A 28 -14.98 -20.47 12.57
C LYS A 28 -13.86 -20.02 11.67
N LEU A 29 -13.58 -18.70 11.66
CA LEU A 29 -12.47 -18.17 10.86
C LEU A 29 -11.11 -18.72 11.29
N ILE A 30 -10.89 -18.90 12.60
CA ILE A 30 -9.64 -19.50 13.13
C ILE A 30 -9.59 -20.99 12.78
N GLU A 31 -10.69 -21.73 12.98
CA GLU A 31 -10.80 -23.14 12.67
C GLU A 31 -10.52 -23.43 11.18
N ASP A 32 -11.20 -22.68 10.29
CA ASP A 32 -11.07 -22.85 8.83
C ASP A 32 -9.65 -22.55 8.33
N ASN A 33 -8.98 -21.56 8.93
CA ASN A 33 -7.63 -21.17 8.51
C ASN A 33 -6.52 -22.08 9.03
N LEU A 34 -6.70 -22.68 10.19
CA LEU A 34 -5.66 -23.47 10.86
C LEU A 34 -5.95 -24.97 10.87
N GLY A 35 -7.15 -25.40 10.47
CA GLY A 35 -7.54 -26.82 10.48
C GLY A 35 -7.65 -27.38 11.90
N VAL A 36 -8.12 -26.60 12.84
CA VAL A 36 -8.32 -26.97 14.25
C VAL A 36 -9.81 -26.98 14.61
N ILE A 37 -10.16 -27.61 15.71
CA ILE A 37 -11.50 -27.58 16.30
C ILE A 37 -11.43 -26.83 17.62
N ILE A 38 -12.32 -25.86 17.84
CA ILE A 38 -12.31 -25.02 19.03
C ILE A 38 -13.62 -25.15 19.78
N HIS A 39 -13.56 -25.61 21.00
CA HIS A 39 -14.70 -25.69 21.93
C HIS A 39 -14.62 -24.57 22.94
N ALA A 40 -15.52 -23.59 22.82
CA ALA A 40 -15.64 -22.49 23.75
C ALA A 40 -16.71 -22.80 24.80
N ARG A 41 -16.33 -22.70 26.08
CA ARG A 41 -17.22 -22.75 27.24
C ARG A 41 -17.03 -21.49 28.06
N THR A 42 -17.92 -21.25 29.01
CA THR A 42 -17.99 -20.01 29.81
C THR A 42 -16.64 -19.55 30.42
N GLU A 43 -15.78 -20.48 30.80
CA GLU A 43 -14.50 -20.17 31.47
C GLU A 43 -13.28 -20.72 30.75
N ARG A 44 -13.48 -21.46 29.65
CA ARG A 44 -12.39 -22.19 28.98
C ARG A 44 -12.59 -22.26 27.48
N VAL A 45 -11.49 -22.19 26.76
CA VAL A 45 -11.42 -22.46 25.32
C VAL A 45 -10.47 -23.64 25.14
N GLN A 46 -10.99 -24.75 24.62
CA GLN A 46 -10.22 -25.93 24.27
C GLN A 46 -9.97 -25.93 22.77
N ILE A 47 -8.72 -26.14 22.35
CA ILE A 47 -8.27 -26.20 20.97
C ILE A 47 -7.77 -27.62 20.71
N LEU A 48 -8.28 -28.26 19.68
CA LEU A 48 -7.95 -29.63 19.27
C LEU A 48 -7.46 -29.63 17.84
N GLY A 49 -6.48 -30.46 17.51
CA GLY A 49 -6.01 -30.61 16.13
C GLY A 49 -5.04 -31.76 15.94
N ASP A 50 -4.84 -32.15 14.70
CA ASP A 50 -3.93 -33.23 14.29
C ASP A 50 -2.47 -32.75 14.14
N ASP A 51 -2.23 -31.44 14.14
CA ASP A 51 -0.91 -30.81 13.99
C ASP A 51 -0.62 -29.86 15.16
N GLU A 52 0.47 -30.12 15.88
CA GLU A 52 0.90 -29.33 17.05
C GLU A 52 1.11 -27.85 16.69
N LYS A 53 1.67 -27.57 15.51
CA LYS A 53 1.93 -26.20 15.07
C LYS A 53 0.63 -25.44 14.86
N SER A 54 -0.37 -26.04 14.26
CA SER A 54 -1.69 -25.44 14.03
C SER A 54 -2.40 -25.12 15.35
N VAL A 55 -2.34 -26.04 16.32
CA VAL A 55 -2.89 -25.85 17.67
C VAL A 55 -2.17 -24.71 18.39
N GLU A 56 -0.85 -24.63 18.28
CA GLU A 56 -0.06 -23.54 18.89
C GLU A 56 -0.35 -22.19 18.23
N LEU A 57 -0.48 -22.12 16.90
CA LEU A 57 -0.87 -20.89 16.18
C LEU A 57 -2.26 -20.42 16.60
N ALA A 58 -3.22 -21.33 16.78
CA ALA A 58 -4.55 -20.99 17.29
C ALA A 58 -4.48 -20.44 18.71
N ARG A 59 -3.67 -21.09 19.57
CA ARG A 59 -3.47 -20.67 20.97
C ARG A 59 -2.94 -19.24 21.06
N VAL A 60 -1.84 -18.94 20.38
CA VAL A 60 -1.22 -17.60 20.44
C VAL A 60 -2.11 -16.54 19.80
N THR A 61 -2.86 -16.89 18.77
CA THR A 61 -3.85 -15.99 18.13
C THR A 61 -4.95 -15.62 19.13
N ILE A 62 -5.58 -16.61 19.76
CA ILE A 62 -6.64 -16.40 20.75
C ILE A 62 -6.14 -15.61 21.96
N GLN A 63 -4.95 -15.92 22.45
CA GLN A 63 -4.35 -15.18 23.57
C GLN A 63 -4.11 -13.71 23.23
N ALA A 64 -3.58 -13.42 22.05
CA ALA A 64 -3.37 -12.04 21.62
C ALA A 64 -4.68 -11.25 21.49
N LEU A 65 -5.75 -11.88 20.98
CA LEU A 65 -7.08 -11.29 20.90
C LEU A 65 -7.69 -11.07 22.29
N LEU A 66 -7.50 -12.01 23.23
CA LEU A 66 -7.94 -11.86 24.63
C LEU A 66 -7.29 -10.66 25.33
N VAL A 67 -6.04 -10.33 25.01
CA VAL A 67 -5.40 -9.12 25.55
C VAL A 67 -6.14 -7.86 25.07
N LEU A 68 -6.66 -7.82 23.85
CA LEU A 68 -7.47 -6.70 23.39
C LEU A 68 -8.80 -6.63 24.12
N VAL A 69 -9.48 -7.77 24.29
CA VAL A 69 -10.76 -7.86 25.00
C VAL A 69 -10.59 -7.40 26.46
N SER A 70 -9.54 -7.87 27.16
CA SER A 70 -9.26 -7.47 28.55
C SER A 70 -8.95 -5.96 28.71
N ARG A 71 -8.54 -5.28 27.64
CA ARG A 71 -8.37 -3.82 27.56
C ARG A 71 -9.67 -3.09 27.17
N GLY A 72 -10.80 -3.79 27.10
CA GLY A 72 -12.10 -3.23 26.72
C GLY A 72 -12.23 -2.88 25.23
N MET A 73 -11.38 -3.46 24.38
CA MET A 73 -11.43 -3.23 22.93
C MET A 73 -12.39 -4.23 22.27
N LEU A 74 -13.20 -3.74 21.33
CA LEU A 74 -14.05 -4.59 20.52
C LEU A 74 -13.22 -5.26 19.43
N VAL A 75 -13.19 -6.58 19.42
CA VAL A 75 -12.55 -7.38 18.38
C VAL A 75 -13.50 -7.52 17.20
N ASN A 76 -13.01 -7.24 16.00
CA ASN A 76 -13.75 -7.43 14.76
C ASN A 76 -13.04 -8.46 13.84
N THR A 77 -13.71 -8.89 12.79
CA THR A 77 -13.18 -9.90 11.85
C THR A 77 -11.81 -9.52 11.27
N SER A 78 -11.57 -8.24 10.99
CA SER A 78 -10.28 -7.77 10.46
C SER A 78 -9.16 -7.93 11.48
N ASP A 79 -9.46 -7.82 12.78
CA ASP A 79 -8.49 -8.00 13.86
C ASP A 79 -8.08 -9.47 13.97
N VAL A 80 -9.04 -10.38 13.82
CA VAL A 80 -8.78 -11.84 13.81
C VAL A 80 -7.90 -12.23 12.62
N VAL A 81 -8.21 -11.71 11.41
CA VAL A 81 -7.39 -11.95 10.20
C VAL A 81 -5.96 -11.44 10.40
N THR A 82 -5.81 -10.25 10.98
CA THR A 82 -4.49 -9.68 11.28
C THR A 82 -3.73 -10.54 12.29
N ALA A 83 -4.39 -10.96 13.39
CA ALA A 83 -3.77 -11.80 14.40
C ALA A 83 -3.32 -13.15 13.82
N LEU A 84 -4.16 -13.81 13.01
CA LEU A 84 -3.82 -15.05 12.31
C LEU A 84 -2.60 -14.87 11.39
N SER A 85 -2.61 -13.84 10.56
CA SER A 85 -1.49 -13.55 9.66
C SER A 85 -0.19 -13.31 10.45
N MET A 86 -0.25 -12.55 11.53
CA MET A 86 0.91 -12.26 12.36
C MET A 86 1.41 -13.50 13.12
N ALA A 87 0.51 -14.38 13.57
CA ALA A 87 0.87 -15.65 14.17
C ALA A 87 1.60 -16.55 13.18
N GLN A 88 1.06 -16.72 11.98
CA GLN A 88 1.67 -17.50 10.90
C GLN A 88 3.05 -16.99 10.48
N ASN A 89 3.27 -15.67 10.53
CA ASN A 89 4.53 -15.01 10.20
C ASN A 89 5.49 -14.86 11.42
N GLY A 90 5.14 -15.39 12.59
CA GLY A 90 5.99 -15.34 13.81
C GLY A 90 6.15 -13.94 14.40
N SER A 91 5.18 -13.05 14.22
CA SER A 91 5.23 -11.64 14.70
C SER A 91 4.06 -11.28 15.63
N ILE A 92 3.36 -12.27 16.17
CA ILE A 92 2.17 -12.08 17.01
C ILE A 92 2.46 -11.30 18.31
N ASP A 93 3.69 -11.37 18.83
CA ASP A 93 4.18 -10.61 19.96
C ASP A 93 4.01 -9.08 19.78
N LYS A 94 4.03 -8.62 18.54
CA LYS A 94 3.86 -7.20 18.17
C LYS A 94 2.41 -6.80 17.91
N PHE A 95 1.47 -7.77 17.94
CA PHE A 95 0.08 -7.52 17.56
C PHE A 95 -0.60 -6.48 18.49
N VAL A 96 -0.44 -6.62 19.79
CA VAL A 96 -1.05 -5.73 20.77
C VAL A 96 -0.57 -4.28 20.62
N ALA A 97 0.71 -4.10 20.27
CA ALA A 97 1.29 -2.77 20.04
C ALA A 97 0.65 -1.99 18.88
N LEU A 98 0.00 -2.67 17.93
CA LEU A 98 -0.76 -2.00 16.86
C LEU A 98 -1.98 -1.25 17.38
N TYR A 99 -2.49 -1.64 18.54
CA TYR A 99 -3.71 -1.08 19.15
C TYR A 99 -3.44 -0.03 20.22
N GLU A 100 -2.17 0.19 20.58
CA GLU A 100 -1.79 1.17 21.61
C GLU A 100 -1.99 2.61 21.16
N GLU A 101 -1.90 2.86 19.85
CA GLU A 101 -2.01 4.21 19.31
C GLU A 101 -3.23 4.37 18.41
N GLU A 102 -4.08 5.33 18.78
CA GLU A 102 -5.15 5.81 17.92
C GLU A 102 -4.63 6.98 17.08
N ILE A 103 -4.73 6.90 15.76
CA ILE A 103 -4.32 8.01 14.89
C ILE A 103 -5.33 9.14 15.00
N ILE A 104 -6.63 8.82 14.82
CA ILE A 104 -7.76 9.74 14.90
C ILE A 104 -9.06 8.92 15.01
N LYS A 105 -10.17 9.55 15.38
CA LYS A 105 -11.52 8.97 15.22
C LYS A 105 -12.12 9.39 13.89
N ASP A 106 -12.79 8.44 13.24
CA ASP A 106 -13.55 8.71 12.02
C ASP A 106 -14.84 9.52 12.31
N ASN A 107 -15.59 9.83 11.26
CA ASN A 107 -16.83 10.59 11.36
C ASN A 107 -17.92 9.92 12.24
N SER A 108 -17.87 8.61 12.41
CA SER A 108 -18.77 7.84 13.29
C SER A 108 -18.26 7.69 14.72
N GLY A 109 -17.12 8.29 15.06
CA GLY A 109 -16.46 8.16 16.35
C GLY A 109 -15.63 6.90 16.53
N LYS A 110 -15.49 6.07 15.50
CA LYS A 110 -14.69 4.84 15.54
C LYS A 110 -13.19 5.18 15.42
N PRO A 111 -12.35 4.62 16.31
CA PRO A 111 -10.91 4.87 16.24
C PRO A 111 -10.28 4.26 14.98
N ILE A 112 -9.47 5.04 14.30
CA ILE A 112 -8.60 4.60 13.20
C ILE A 112 -7.23 4.27 13.79
N ARG A 113 -6.79 3.03 13.58
CA ARG A 113 -5.50 2.49 14.01
C ARG A 113 -4.78 1.81 12.85
N VAL A 114 -3.48 1.60 13.01
CA VAL A 114 -2.73 0.74 12.10
C VAL A 114 -3.18 -0.72 12.27
N LYS A 115 -3.10 -1.50 11.20
CA LYS A 115 -3.49 -2.91 11.18
C LYS A 115 -2.33 -3.86 10.94
N THR A 116 -1.19 -3.34 10.45
CA THR A 116 0.00 -4.12 10.16
C THR A 116 1.25 -3.42 10.65
N LEU A 117 2.34 -4.17 10.77
CA LEU A 117 3.64 -3.60 11.16
C LEU A 117 4.17 -2.61 10.11
N GLY A 118 3.99 -2.90 8.81
CA GLY A 118 4.36 -1.98 7.74
C GLY A 118 3.60 -0.66 7.83
N GLN A 119 2.30 -0.71 8.16
CA GLN A 119 1.50 0.49 8.42
C GLN A 119 2.01 1.26 9.63
N LYS A 120 2.44 0.58 10.70
CA LYS A 120 3.03 1.22 11.89
C LYS A 120 4.31 1.95 11.54
N VAL A 121 5.24 1.29 10.83
CA VAL A 121 6.49 1.88 10.36
C VAL A 121 6.20 3.11 9.49
N TYR A 122 5.22 3.02 8.59
CA TYR A 122 4.83 4.14 7.72
C TYR A 122 4.30 5.34 8.51
N VAL A 123 3.42 5.12 9.47
CA VAL A 123 2.90 6.19 10.34
C VAL A 123 4.01 6.85 11.14
N ASP A 124 4.94 6.07 11.69
CA ASP A 124 6.06 6.59 12.48
C ASP A 124 7.06 7.34 11.60
N SER A 125 7.32 6.85 10.39
CA SER A 125 8.13 7.55 9.39
C SER A 125 7.54 8.90 9.02
N VAL A 126 6.23 8.97 8.73
CA VAL A 126 5.54 10.25 8.40
C VAL A 126 5.59 11.24 9.55
N LYS A 127 5.60 10.80 10.81
CA LYS A 127 5.75 11.71 11.96
C LYS A 127 7.13 12.35 12.03
N SER A 128 8.18 11.62 11.64
CA SER A 128 9.58 11.98 11.86
C SER A 128 10.29 12.60 10.65
N HIS A 129 9.77 12.45 9.42
CA HIS A 129 10.40 12.94 8.19
C HIS A 129 9.53 13.94 7.45
N ASP A 130 10.16 14.82 6.66
CA ASP A 130 9.47 15.83 5.87
C ASP A 130 8.86 15.25 4.59
N VAL A 131 9.54 14.28 3.98
CA VAL A 131 9.09 13.56 2.78
C VAL A 131 9.14 12.06 3.05
N VAL A 132 8.03 11.36 2.81
CA VAL A 132 7.95 9.90 2.97
C VAL A 132 7.39 9.24 1.72
N PHE A 133 8.13 8.26 1.24
CA PHE A 133 7.70 7.39 0.15
C PHE A 133 7.07 6.12 0.72
N GLY A 134 5.79 5.87 0.40
CA GLY A 134 5.08 4.62 0.72
C GLY A 134 5.00 3.74 -0.52
N ILE A 135 5.83 2.70 -0.60
CA ILE A 135 5.97 1.87 -1.80
C ILE A 135 5.50 0.46 -1.52
N GLY A 136 4.66 -0.10 -2.36
CA GLY A 136 4.22 -1.49 -2.24
C GLY A 136 2.85 -1.78 -2.83
N PRO A 137 2.35 -3.02 -2.71
CA PRO A 137 1.18 -3.49 -3.43
C PRO A 137 -0.11 -2.77 -3.03
N ALA A 138 -1.11 -2.82 -3.91
CA ALA A 138 -2.45 -2.33 -3.65
C ALA A 138 -3.09 -3.05 -2.46
N GLY A 139 -3.94 -2.34 -1.69
CA GLY A 139 -4.64 -2.89 -0.53
C GLY A 139 -3.85 -2.85 0.79
N THR A 140 -2.66 -2.25 0.83
CA THR A 140 -1.89 -2.03 2.06
C THR A 140 -2.31 -0.79 2.85
N GLY A 141 -3.28 -0.02 2.36
CA GLY A 141 -3.85 1.15 3.05
C GLY A 141 -3.04 2.44 2.91
N LYS A 142 -2.06 2.52 2.03
CA LYS A 142 -1.18 3.70 1.82
C LYS A 142 -1.96 5.00 1.68
N THR A 143 -2.89 5.05 0.72
CA THR A 143 -3.71 6.23 0.41
C THR A 143 -4.59 6.61 1.61
N PHE A 144 -5.27 5.63 2.21
CA PHE A 144 -6.13 5.84 3.38
C PHE A 144 -5.35 6.40 4.58
N LEU A 145 -4.18 5.82 4.89
CA LEU A 145 -3.33 6.29 5.99
C LEU A 145 -2.75 7.68 5.70
N ALA A 146 -2.31 7.95 4.47
CA ALA A 146 -1.84 9.27 4.08
C ALA A 146 -2.90 10.35 4.31
N VAL A 147 -4.15 10.09 3.86
CA VAL A 147 -5.29 11.00 4.09
C VAL A 147 -5.60 11.13 5.59
N THR A 148 -5.57 10.03 6.34
CA THR A 148 -5.79 10.03 7.79
C THR A 148 -4.78 10.90 8.52
N LEU A 149 -3.49 10.79 8.16
CA LEU A 149 -2.41 11.57 8.75
C LEU A 149 -2.50 13.05 8.38
N ALA A 150 -2.86 13.36 7.13
CA ALA A 150 -3.07 14.73 6.68
C ALA A 150 -4.22 15.41 7.43
N VAL A 151 -5.36 14.72 7.57
CA VAL A 151 -6.49 15.24 8.36
C VAL A 151 -6.12 15.40 9.83
N THR A 152 -5.34 14.48 10.38
CA THR A 152 -4.84 14.58 11.76
C THR A 152 -3.96 15.80 11.94
N ALA A 153 -3.02 16.05 11.02
CA ALA A 153 -2.13 17.22 11.02
C ALA A 153 -2.93 18.52 10.89
N LEU A 154 -3.94 18.55 10.01
CA LEU A 154 -4.83 19.71 9.86
C LEU A 154 -5.64 19.99 11.14
N LYS A 155 -6.26 18.96 11.73
CA LYS A 155 -7.04 19.11 12.99
C LYS A 155 -6.16 19.54 14.17
N ARG A 156 -4.89 19.16 14.19
CA ARG A 156 -3.90 19.58 15.20
C ARG A 156 -3.28 20.96 14.93
N GLY A 157 -3.63 21.61 13.81
CA GLY A 157 -3.07 22.91 13.43
C GLY A 157 -1.58 22.85 13.02
N GLN A 158 -1.06 21.68 12.73
CA GLN A 158 0.33 21.49 12.26
C GLN A 158 0.50 21.99 10.82
N VAL A 159 -0.56 21.94 10.03
CA VAL A 159 -0.65 22.48 8.67
C VAL A 159 -1.95 23.27 8.52
N LYS A 160 -1.99 24.17 7.54
CA LYS A 160 -3.18 24.99 7.24
C LYS A 160 -4.03 24.41 6.13
N ARG A 161 -3.47 23.55 5.29
CA ARG A 161 -4.16 22.97 4.13
C ARG A 161 -3.67 21.56 3.79
N ILE A 162 -4.50 20.82 3.08
CA ILE A 162 -4.19 19.51 2.53
C ILE A 162 -4.26 19.61 1.03
N ILE A 163 -3.25 19.11 0.33
CA ILE A 163 -3.20 19.05 -1.13
C ILE A 163 -3.03 17.61 -1.56
N LEU A 164 -4.00 17.11 -2.31
CA LEU A 164 -4.04 15.75 -2.83
C LEU A 164 -3.87 15.81 -4.34
N THR A 165 -2.89 15.10 -4.84
CA THR A 165 -2.62 15.09 -6.28
C THR A 165 -2.33 13.68 -6.77
N ARG A 166 -2.63 13.47 -8.05
CA ARG A 166 -2.40 12.20 -8.76
C ARG A 166 -1.95 12.51 -10.18
N PRO A 167 -1.01 11.73 -10.76
CA PRO A 167 -0.70 11.85 -12.17
C PRO A 167 -1.93 11.49 -13.01
N ALA A 168 -2.22 12.29 -13.99
CA ALA A 168 -3.21 11.94 -15.00
C ALA A 168 -2.58 10.92 -15.95
N VAL A 169 -2.85 9.64 -15.76
CA VAL A 169 -2.39 8.56 -16.63
C VAL A 169 -3.57 8.01 -17.37
N GLU A 170 -3.43 7.93 -18.66
CA GLU A 170 -4.38 7.23 -19.53
C GLU A 170 -4.12 5.73 -19.42
N ALA A 171 -4.84 5.04 -18.56
CA ALA A 171 -4.82 3.58 -18.49
C ALA A 171 -5.54 3.00 -19.74
N GLY A 172 -4.86 3.04 -20.90
CA GLY A 172 -5.38 2.47 -22.15
C GLY A 172 -6.54 3.24 -22.82
N GLU A 173 -7.18 4.18 -22.12
CA GLU A 173 -8.19 5.09 -22.67
C GLU A 173 -7.63 6.51 -22.64
N SER A 174 -7.54 7.16 -23.79
CA SER A 174 -7.02 8.52 -23.83
C SER A 174 -8.02 9.48 -23.15
N LEU A 175 -7.55 10.27 -22.18
CA LEU A 175 -8.33 11.34 -21.52
C LEU A 175 -9.03 12.26 -22.53
N GLY A 176 -8.58 12.23 -23.79
CA GLY A 176 -9.20 12.94 -24.91
C GLY A 176 -10.63 12.52 -25.23
N PHE A 177 -11.06 11.30 -24.86
CA PHE A 177 -12.41 10.80 -25.12
C PHE A 177 -13.45 11.18 -24.04
N LEU A 178 -13.01 11.59 -22.84
CA LEU A 178 -13.94 12.03 -21.81
C LEU A 178 -14.35 13.50 -22.05
N PRO A 179 -15.64 13.83 -22.00
CA PRO A 179 -16.10 15.22 -22.06
C PRO A 179 -15.72 15.97 -20.77
N GLY A 180 -15.56 17.30 -20.86
CA GLY A 180 -15.26 18.16 -19.73
C GLY A 180 -13.82 18.66 -19.67
N ASP A 181 -13.54 19.47 -18.65
CA ASP A 181 -12.20 19.99 -18.39
C ASP A 181 -11.26 18.92 -17.77
N LEU A 182 -9.99 19.23 -17.62
CA LEU A 182 -9.01 18.28 -17.08
C LEU A 182 -9.37 17.81 -15.65
N LYS A 183 -9.99 18.68 -14.86
CA LYS A 183 -10.40 18.36 -13.47
C LYS A 183 -11.55 17.34 -13.49
N GLU A 184 -12.56 17.56 -14.33
CA GLU A 184 -13.69 16.64 -14.49
C GLU A 184 -13.26 15.27 -15.01
N LYS A 185 -12.29 15.23 -15.91
CA LYS A 185 -11.74 13.98 -16.46
C LYS A 185 -10.93 13.16 -15.45
N VAL A 186 -10.29 13.80 -14.49
CA VAL A 186 -9.47 13.13 -13.46
C VAL A 186 -10.30 12.75 -12.23
N ASP A 187 -11.45 13.39 -12.01
CA ASP A 187 -12.30 13.18 -10.82
C ASP A 187 -12.65 11.70 -10.53
N PRO A 188 -13.02 10.85 -11.52
CA PRO A 188 -13.28 9.44 -11.28
C PRO A 188 -12.10 8.68 -10.66
N TYR A 189 -10.88 9.05 -11.02
CA TYR A 189 -9.65 8.41 -10.50
C TYR A 189 -9.29 8.87 -9.08
N LEU A 190 -9.93 9.94 -8.60
CA LEU A 190 -9.74 10.47 -7.26
C LEU A 190 -10.74 9.93 -6.23
N ARG A 191 -11.68 9.07 -6.65
CA ARG A 191 -12.70 8.47 -5.78
C ARG A 191 -12.13 7.84 -4.49
N PRO A 192 -11.04 7.05 -4.52
CA PRO A 192 -10.48 6.48 -3.29
C PRO A 192 -10.06 7.55 -2.27
N VAL A 193 -9.64 8.71 -2.74
CA VAL A 193 -9.27 9.86 -1.88
C VAL A 193 -10.51 10.50 -1.27
N TYR A 194 -11.57 10.71 -2.07
CA TYR A 194 -12.85 11.21 -1.57
C TYR A 194 -13.47 10.26 -0.55
N ASP A 195 -13.45 8.96 -0.82
CA ASP A 195 -13.99 7.95 0.10
C ASP A 195 -13.27 7.96 1.45
N ALA A 196 -11.94 8.10 1.44
CA ALA A 196 -11.14 8.25 2.65
C ALA A 196 -11.50 9.54 3.42
N LEU A 197 -11.61 10.68 2.73
CA LEU A 197 -12.01 11.95 3.34
C LEU A 197 -13.41 11.87 3.93
N TYR A 198 -14.38 11.28 3.21
CA TYR A 198 -15.76 11.12 3.69
C TYR A 198 -15.85 10.19 4.89
N GLN A 199 -15.05 9.13 4.92
CA GLN A 199 -14.99 8.24 6.08
C GLN A 199 -14.46 8.97 7.32
N ILE A 200 -13.43 9.82 7.18
CA ILE A 200 -12.74 10.46 8.29
C ILE A 200 -13.45 11.72 8.78
N LEU A 201 -13.93 12.54 7.85
CA LEU A 201 -14.52 13.85 8.13
C LEU A 201 -16.04 13.90 8.00
N GLY A 202 -16.62 12.97 7.23
CA GLY A 202 -17.99 13.07 6.74
C GLY A 202 -18.09 13.94 5.48
N LYS A 203 -19.13 13.70 4.69
CA LYS A 203 -19.31 14.37 3.39
C LYS A 203 -19.47 15.88 3.53
N GLU A 204 -20.30 16.34 4.45
CA GLU A 204 -20.59 17.76 4.65
C GLU A 204 -19.34 18.57 5.04
N GLN A 205 -18.58 18.08 6.00
CA GLN A 205 -17.34 18.75 6.43
C GLN A 205 -16.28 18.74 5.33
N THR A 206 -16.14 17.65 4.61
CA THR A 206 -15.21 17.56 3.46
C THR A 206 -15.56 18.61 2.41
N THR A 207 -16.82 18.69 1.99
CA THR A 207 -17.28 19.69 1.00
C THR A 207 -16.98 21.12 1.47
N ARG A 208 -17.31 21.45 2.73
CA ARG A 208 -17.04 22.78 3.31
C ARG A 208 -15.54 23.13 3.31
N LEU A 209 -14.66 22.17 3.60
CA LEU A 209 -13.21 22.39 3.59
C LEU A 209 -12.67 22.57 2.17
N MET A 210 -13.26 21.88 1.19
CA MET A 210 -12.92 22.04 -0.23
C MET A 210 -13.37 23.40 -0.78
N GLU A 211 -14.57 23.85 -0.43
CA GLU A 211 -15.10 25.18 -0.83
C GLU A 211 -14.26 26.34 -0.27
N ARG A 212 -13.52 26.09 0.82
CA ARG A 212 -12.62 27.07 1.44
C ARG A 212 -11.16 26.92 1.00
N ASP A 213 -10.88 26.07 0.04
CA ASP A 213 -9.52 25.73 -0.42
C ASP A 213 -8.58 25.22 0.70
N ILE A 214 -9.16 24.73 1.82
CA ILE A 214 -8.40 24.08 2.90
C ILE A 214 -8.02 22.65 2.48
N ILE A 215 -8.90 21.98 1.72
CA ILE A 215 -8.59 20.71 1.05
C ILE A 215 -8.66 20.96 -0.45
N GLU A 216 -7.54 20.78 -1.12
CA GLU A 216 -7.43 20.88 -2.57
C GLU A 216 -7.17 19.49 -3.17
N ILE A 217 -7.94 19.11 -4.16
CA ILE A 217 -7.72 17.89 -4.95
C ILE A 217 -7.53 18.32 -6.39
N ALA A 218 -6.33 18.07 -6.94
CA ALA A 218 -5.96 18.58 -8.25
C ALA A 218 -5.01 17.62 -9.00
N PRO A 219 -5.05 17.62 -10.35
CA PRO A 219 -4.06 16.93 -11.16
C PRO A 219 -2.64 17.39 -10.87
N LEU A 220 -1.66 16.49 -10.97
CA LEU A 220 -0.25 16.79 -10.71
C LEU A 220 0.29 17.99 -11.54
N ALA A 221 -0.21 18.18 -12.74
CA ALA A 221 0.19 19.30 -13.59
C ALA A 221 -0.06 20.67 -12.98
N TYR A 222 -1.07 20.80 -12.09
CA TYR A 222 -1.44 22.07 -11.42
C TYR A 222 -0.49 22.44 -10.28
N MET A 223 0.45 21.55 -9.92
CA MET A 223 1.48 21.84 -8.94
C MET A 223 2.65 22.64 -9.51
N ARG A 224 2.74 22.76 -10.83
CA ARG A 224 3.84 23.48 -11.49
C ARG A 224 3.86 24.98 -11.13
N GLY A 225 5.04 25.49 -10.77
CA GLY A 225 5.23 26.91 -10.46
C GLY A 225 4.75 27.35 -9.08
N ARG A 226 4.26 26.41 -8.27
CA ARG A 226 3.78 26.67 -6.90
C ARG A 226 4.87 26.42 -5.87
N THR A 227 4.76 27.05 -4.71
CA THR A 227 5.42 26.68 -3.45
C THR A 227 4.34 26.32 -2.45
N LEU A 228 4.45 25.15 -1.84
CA LEU A 228 3.38 24.57 -1.01
C LEU A 228 3.76 24.72 0.47
N ASP A 229 3.62 25.94 1.02
CA ASP A 229 3.88 26.23 2.42
C ASP A 229 2.70 25.86 3.31
N ASP A 230 2.98 25.54 4.59
CA ASP A 230 2.00 25.19 5.63
C ASP A 230 1.02 24.09 5.17
N ALA A 231 1.49 23.13 4.37
CA ALA A 231 0.65 22.17 3.67
C ALA A 231 1.04 20.71 3.96
N PHE A 232 0.04 19.85 4.05
CA PHE A 232 0.24 18.41 3.95
C PHE A 232 -0.08 17.96 2.53
N VAL A 233 0.93 17.51 1.80
CA VAL A 233 0.83 17.22 0.36
C VAL A 233 0.91 15.73 0.11
N ILE A 234 -0.01 15.18 -0.66
CA ILE A 234 -0.05 13.75 -1.00
C ILE A 234 -0.01 13.59 -2.51
N LEU A 235 0.96 12.85 -3.01
CA LEU A 235 0.99 12.34 -4.38
C LEU A 235 0.66 10.85 -4.33
N ASP A 236 -0.48 10.48 -4.90
CA ASP A 236 -0.91 9.09 -5.02
C ASP A 236 -0.64 8.55 -6.42
N GLU A 237 -0.48 7.22 -6.57
CA GLU A 237 -0.12 6.52 -7.83
C GLU A 237 1.17 7.07 -8.48
N ALA A 238 2.14 7.39 -7.65
CA ALA A 238 3.37 8.07 -8.04
C ALA A 238 4.25 7.25 -9.03
N GLN A 239 4.07 5.92 -9.11
CA GLN A 239 4.75 5.08 -10.10
C GLN A 239 4.46 5.53 -11.54
N ASN A 240 3.33 6.19 -11.74
CA ASN A 240 2.87 6.69 -13.03
C ASN A 240 3.32 8.14 -13.33
N THR A 241 4.29 8.65 -12.58
CA THR A 241 4.96 9.90 -12.91
C THR A 241 6.20 9.67 -13.76
N THR A 242 6.51 10.59 -14.66
CA THR A 242 7.83 10.68 -15.29
C THR A 242 8.86 11.25 -14.31
N ILE A 243 10.15 11.06 -14.59
CA ILE A 243 11.26 11.63 -13.78
C ILE A 243 11.10 13.17 -13.64
N MET A 244 10.74 13.85 -14.72
CA MET A 244 10.54 15.30 -14.70
C MET A 244 9.35 15.72 -13.83
N GLN A 245 8.25 14.98 -13.88
CA GLN A 245 7.07 15.24 -13.04
C GLN A 245 7.38 15.02 -11.57
N MET A 246 8.06 13.91 -11.22
CA MET A 246 8.48 13.63 -9.85
C MET A 246 9.41 14.74 -9.32
N LYS A 247 10.44 15.11 -10.07
CA LYS A 247 11.34 16.21 -9.69
C LYS A 247 10.58 17.52 -9.55
N MET A 248 9.70 17.85 -10.49
CA MET A 248 8.85 19.04 -10.43
C MET A 248 8.02 19.04 -9.15
N PHE A 249 7.39 17.94 -8.79
CA PHE A 249 6.56 17.81 -7.60
C PHE A 249 7.35 17.95 -6.30
N LEU A 250 8.43 17.19 -6.14
CA LEU A 250 9.25 17.20 -4.92
C LEU A 250 9.83 18.58 -4.63
N THR A 251 10.15 19.35 -5.67
CA THR A 251 10.65 20.73 -5.52
C THR A 251 9.57 21.75 -5.22
N ARG A 252 8.33 21.35 -4.98
CA ARG A 252 7.22 22.23 -4.49
C ARG A 252 7.14 22.29 -2.98
N LEU A 253 7.85 21.41 -2.27
CA LEU A 253 7.85 21.41 -0.82
C LEU A 253 8.24 22.80 -0.28
N GLY A 254 7.33 23.40 0.47
CA GLY A 254 7.52 24.68 1.13
C GLY A 254 7.81 24.53 2.62
N PHE A 255 7.91 25.65 3.32
CA PHE A 255 8.16 25.66 4.76
C PHE A 255 6.94 25.16 5.54
N ASN A 256 7.20 24.50 6.68
CA ASN A 256 6.18 23.93 7.56
C ASN A 256 5.27 22.93 6.84
N SER A 257 5.79 22.25 5.85
CA SER A 257 5.03 21.32 5.01
C SER A 257 5.57 19.91 5.11
N LYS A 258 4.69 18.95 4.86
CA LYS A 258 4.99 17.53 4.83
C LYS A 258 4.50 16.94 3.51
N MET A 259 5.26 16.02 2.95
CA MET A 259 4.96 15.43 1.66
C MET A 259 4.95 13.91 1.74
N ILE A 260 3.91 13.29 1.23
CA ILE A 260 3.80 11.84 1.08
C ILE A 260 3.74 11.49 -0.41
N VAL A 261 4.49 10.49 -0.80
CA VAL A 261 4.54 9.94 -2.16
C VAL A 261 4.21 8.46 -2.11
N ASN A 262 3.00 8.09 -2.51
CA ASN A 262 2.55 6.71 -2.52
C ASN A 262 2.59 6.12 -3.92
N GLY A 263 3.01 4.86 -4.03
CA GLY A 263 3.00 4.16 -5.31
C GLY A 263 3.18 2.65 -5.21
N ASP A 264 2.93 1.99 -6.33
CA ASP A 264 3.12 0.55 -6.52
C ASP A 264 3.98 0.30 -7.76
N THR A 265 5.22 -0.08 -7.56
CA THR A 265 6.17 -0.31 -8.66
C THR A 265 5.82 -1.52 -9.54
N SER A 266 4.85 -2.35 -9.13
CA SER A 266 4.33 -3.45 -9.94
C SER A 266 3.23 -3.01 -10.93
N GLN A 267 2.64 -1.82 -10.73
CA GLN A 267 1.51 -1.29 -11.50
C GLN A 267 1.89 -0.01 -12.26
N ILE A 268 2.91 -0.11 -13.12
CA ILE A 268 3.38 1.02 -13.94
C ILE A 268 2.64 1.01 -15.27
N ASP A 269 1.81 2.04 -15.50
CA ASP A 269 1.03 2.23 -16.72
C ASP A 269 1.71 3.19 -17.74
N LEU A 270 2.94 3.61 -17.43
CA LEU A 270 3.72 4.45 -18.33
C LEU A 270 4.11 3.71 -19.63
N PRO A 271 4.25 4.41 -20.76
CA PRO A 271 4.76 3.82 -22.00
C PRO A 271 6.11 3.10 -21.77
N LYS A 272 6.33 1.94 -22.39
CA LYS A 272 7.49 1.04 -22.18
C LYS A 272 8.87 1.71 -22.20
N LYS A 273 9.01 2.86 -22.88
CA LYS A 273 10.28 3.62 -22.99
C LYS A 273 10.43 4.72 -21.93
N VAL A 274 9.42 4.94 -21.09
CA VAL A 274 9.42 6.01 -20.09
C VAL A 274 9.75 5.41 -18.73
N LYS A 275 10.84 5.85 -18.10
CA LYS A 275 11.23 5.42 -16.77
C LYS A 275 10.31 6.10 -15.73
N SER A 276 9.84 5.32 -14.76
CA SER A 276 9.04 5.82 -13.64
C SER A 276 9.87 6.77 -12.76
N GLY A 277 9.26 7.92 -12.46
CA GLY A 277 9.84 8.91 -11.55
C GLY A 277 9.95 8.39 -10.11
N LEU A 278 9.06 7.50 -9.69
CA LEU A 278 9.11 6.86 -8.38
C LEU A 278 10.38 6.00 -8.24
N ILE A 279 10.67 5.16 -9.24
CA ILE A 279 11.87 4.31 -9.24
C ILE A 279 13.12 5.18 -9.24
N ASP A 280 13.19 6.21 -10.10
CA ASP A 280 14.33 7.12 -10.18
C ASP A 280 14.56 7.88 -8.86
N ALA A 281 13.48 8.33 -8.21
CA ALA A 281 13.57 9.00 -6.92
C ALA A 281 14.09 8.07 -5.81
N THR A 282 13.62 6.81 -5.79
CA THR A 282 14.10 5.81 -4.83
C THR A 282 15.61 5.56 -4.97
N GLU A 283 16.13 5.51 -6.21
CA GLU A 283 17.57 5.32 -6.45
C GLU A 283 18.41 6.54 -6.00
N LYS A 284 17.88 7.76 -6.16
CA LYS A 284 18.67 8.99 -6.00
C LYS A 284 18.58 9.65 -4.64
N LEU A 285 17.48 9.47 -3.90
CA LEU A 285 17.18 10.29 -2.72
C LEU A 285 17.40 9.57 -1.38
N GLN A 286 17.81 8.29 -1.37
CA GLN A 286 17.99 7.49 -0.15
C GLN A 286 19.00 8.07 0.85
N HIS A 287 19.92 8.91 0.40
CA HIS A 287 20.95 9.50 1.27
C HIS A 287 20.50 10.78 1.99
N ILE A 288 19.29 11.29 1.69
CA ILE A 288 18.77 12.53 2.28
C ILE A 288 18.06 12.19 3.57
N LYS A 289 18.58 12.67 4.72
CA LYS A 289 18.08 12.32 6.06
C LYS A 289 16.61 12.71 6.34
N GLN A 290 16.10 13.73 5.66
CA GLN A 290 14.71 14.19 5.79
C GLN A 290 13.72 13.40 4.93
N ILE A 291 14.22 12.46 4.13
CA ILE A 291 13.42 11.62 3.23
C ILE A 291 13.50 10.18 3.71
N ASP A 292 12.35 9.51 3.84
CA ASP A 292 12.30 8.10 4.19
C ASP A 292 11.52 7.28 3.15
N PHE A 293 11.87 6.01 3.03
CA PHE A 293 11.30 5.06 2.08
C PHE A 293 10.76 3.84 2.83
N VAL A 294 9.45 3.76 2.94
CA VAL A 294 8.77 2.63 3.59
C VAL A 294 8.25 1.66 2.54
N HIS A 295 8.73 0.43 2.61
CA HIS A 295 8.33 -0.65 1.72
C HIS A 295 7.29 -1.53 2.38
N PHE A 296 6.08 -1.59 1.78
CA PHE A 296 5.03 -2.53 2.16
C PHE A 296 5.21 -3.84 1.42
N SER A 297 4.90 -4.92 2.10
CA SER A 297 4.93 -6.28 1.58
C SER A 297 3.52 -6.86 1.37
N ALA A 298 3.44 -8.07 0.83
CA ALA A 298 2.18 -8.81 0.75
C ALA A 298 1.54 -9.05 2.14
N ASN A 299 2.35 -9.12 3.21
CA ASN A 299 1.87 -9.28 4.59
C ASN A 299 1.13 -8.05 5.11
N ASP A 300 1.30 -6.89 4.47
CA ASP A 300 0.62 -5.64 4.83
C ASP A 300 -0.70 -5.44 4.10
N VAL A 301 -1.10 -6.39 3.24
CA VAL A 301 -2.35 -6.32 2.49
C VAL A 301 -3.53 -6.63 3.42
N VAL A 302 -4.38 -5.64 3.64
CA VAL A 302 -5.59 -5.76 4.46
C VAL A 302 -6.80 -5.92 3.55
N ARG A 303 -7.22 -7.16 3.31
CA ARG A 303 -8.35 -7.48 2.43
C ARG A 303 -9.27 -8.50 3.07
N HIS A 304 -10.49 -8.60 2.55
CA HIS A 304 -11.40 -9.67 2.93
C HIS A 304 -10.81 -11.04 2.54
N PRO A 305 -10.90 -12.09 3.40
CA PRO A 305 -10.32 -13.42 3.11
C PRO A 305 -10.68 -13.95 1.72
N VAL A 306 -11.95 -13.86 1.33
CA VAL A 306 -12.44 -14.27 0.00
C VAL A 306 -11.71 -13.55 -1.14
N VAL A 307 -11.32 -12.28 -0.97
CA VAL A 307 -10.56 -11.55 -2.00
C VAL A 307 -9.16 -12.12 -2.15
N ALA A 308 -8.52 -12.51 -1.06
CA ALA A 308 -7.23 -13.20 -1.10
C ALA A 308 -7.32 -14.55 -1.83
N GLU A 309 -8.37 -15.32 -1.58
CA GLU A 309 -8.64 -16.59 -2.28
C GLU A 309 -8.88 -16.39 -3.77
N ILE A 310 -9.66 -15.37 -4.15
CA ILE A 310 -9.88 -15.01 -5.56
C ILE A 310 -8.56 -14.70 -6.26
N ILE A 311 -7.71 -13.86 -5.66
CA ILE A 311 -6.41 -13.48 -6.24
C ILE A 311 -5.55 -14.73 -6.43
N ASN A 312 -5.41 -15.55 -5.40
CA ASN A 312 -4.65 -16.80 -5.45
C ASN A 312 -5.16 -17.76 -6.53
N ALA A 313 -6.48 -17.83 -6.74
CA ALA A 313 -7.08 -18.68 -7.78
C ALA A 313 -6.70 -18.17 -9.18
N TYR A 314 -6.74 -16.87 -9.42
CA TYR A 314 -6.34 -16.27 -10.71
C TYR A 314 -4.84 -16.37 -10.95
N GLU A 315 -3.99 -16.18 -9.94
CA GLU A 315 -2.54 -16.33 -10.07
C GLU A 315 -2.13 -17.78 -10.36
N LYS A 316 -2.79 -18.76 -9.75
CA LYS A 316 -2.57 -20.20 -10.05
C LYS A 316 -3.04 -20.58 -11.45
N ALA A 317 -4.06 -19.93 -11.96
CA ALA A 317 -4.60 -20.15 -13.30
C ALA A 317 -3.81 -19.45 -14.41
N ALA A 318 -2.99 -18.45 -14.08
CA ALA A 318 -2.14 -17.78 -15.05
C ALA A 318 -1.05 -18.73 -15.56
N PRO A 319 -0.87 -18.90 -16.88
CA PRO A 319 0.21 -19.73 -17.41
C PRO A 319 1.54 -19.16 -16.91
N LYS A 320 2.36 -20.00 -16.26
CA LYS A 320 3.72 -19.64 -15.84
C LYS A 320 4.45 -19.07 -17.05
N GLN A 321 4.63 -17.77 -17.11
CA GLN A 321 5.54 -17.16 -18.07
C GLN A 321 6.90 -17.80 -17.81
N ARG A 322 7.38 -18.59 -18.77
CA ARG A 322 8.73 -19.14 -18.76
C ARG A 322 9.68 -17.95 -18.66
N SER A 323 10.29 -17.77 -17.50
CA SER A 323 11.45 -16.94 -17.36
C SER A 323 12.54 -17.54 -18.29
N TYR A 324 12.74 -16.90 -19.43
CA TYR A 324 13.95 -17.10 -20.21
C TYR A 324 15.08 -16.51 -19.38
N SER A 325 15.69 -17.33 -18.53
CA SER A 325 17.01 -17.05 -18.01
C SER A 325 17.96 -17.08 -19.19
N LEU A 326 18.43 -15.94 -19.59
CA LEU A 326 19.66 -15.79 -20.38
C LEU A 326 20.79 -16.34 -19.50
N LYS A 327 21.04 -17.65 -19.60
CA LYS A 327 22.36 -18.19 -19.29
C LYS A 327 23.29 -17.68 -20.37
N ALA A 328 24.07 -16.66 -20.04
CA ALA A 328 25.30 -16.36 -20.75
C ALA A 328 26.16 -17.60 -20.63
N SER A 329 26.33 -18.31 -21.72
CA SER A 329 27.33 -19.33 -21.89
C SER A 329 28.69 -18.60 -22.03
N GLU A 330 29.43 -18.50 -20.94
CA GLU A 330 30.87 -18.41 -20.96
C GLU A 330 31.37 -19.79 -21.37
N GLU A 331 31.76 -19.95 -22.65
CA GLU A 331 32.77 -20.92 -23.08
C GLU A 331 33.06 -20.70 -24.57
N SER A 332 34.35 -20.55 -24.85
CA SER A 332 35.05 -20.56 -26.13
C SER A 332 35.42 -19.20 -26.75
N VAL A 333 36.44 -18.61 -26.16
CA VAL A 333 37.45 -17.84 -26.92
C VAL A 333 38.74 -18.62 -26.81
N ALA A 334 39.01 -19.44 -27.79
CA ALA A 334 40.37 -19.86 -28.15
C ALA A 334 40.36 -20.36 -29.60
N GLU A 335 41.25 -19.76 -30.37
CA GLU A 335 41.87 -20.24 -31.62
C GLU A 335 41.20 -19.94 -32.96
N SER A 336 42.02 -19.22 -33.63
CA SER A 336 42.29 -19.12 -35.09
C SER A 336 41.75 -17.87 -35.76
N GLY A 337 42.63 -16.97 -36.11
CA GLY A 337 43.42 -17.01 -37.34
C GLY A 337 43.19 -15.74 -38.12
N PHE A 338 44.21 -14.96 -38.23
CA PHE A 338 44.44 -13.87 -39.19
C PHE A 338 43.90 -14.19 -40.60
N VAL A 339 43.09 -13.29 -41.19
CA VAL A 339 43.17 -13.02 -42.64
C VAL A 339 42.84 -11.53 -42.94
N SER A 340 43.75 -10.97 -43.67
CA SER A 340 44.03 -9.68 -44.24
C SER A 340 42.88 -8.89 -44.87
N TYR A 341 43.08 -7.58 -44.81
CA TYR A 341 42.47 -6.52 -45.59
C TYR A 341 42.69 -6.71 -47.10
N GLU A 342 41.67 -6.48 -47.90
CA GLU A 342 41.82 -5.96 -49.26
C GLU A 342 40.80 -4.87 -49.56
N THR A 343 41.37 -3.74 -49.91
CA THR A 343 40.76 -2.51 -50.37
C THR A 343 40.61 -2.58 -51.91
N ILE A 344 39.47 -2.30 -52.48
CA ILE A 344 39.23 -1.84 -53.86
C ILE A 344 37.79 -1.37 -53.89
N GLY A 345 37.34 -0.19 -54.35
CA GLY A 345 37.81 0.89 -55.17
C GLY A 345 36.52 1.62 -55.55
N GLN A 346 36.44 2.92 -55.42
CA GLN A 346 35.58 3.80 -56.22
C GLN A 346 36.21 3.89 -57.62
N PRO A 347 35.59 4.48 -58.70
CA PRO A 347 34.48 5.45 -58.78
C PRO A 347 33.60 5.33 -60.04
N ALA A 348 32.66 6.25 -60.22
CA ALA A 348 32.26 7.03 -61.40
C ALA A 348 30.75 7.34 -61.38
N SER A 349 30.33 8.57 -61.16
CA SER A 349 30.06 9.70 -62.07
C SER A 349 29.24 9.28 -63.28
N ASP A 350 28.05 9.83 -63.46
CA ASP A 350 27.71 10.89 -64.36
C ASP A 350 26.18 11.04 -64.59
N LYS A 351 25.79 12.32 -64.58
CA LYS A 351 24.89 13.05 -65.49
C LYS A 351 23.38 12.90 -65.36
N GLU A 352 22.83 14.05 -64.99
CA GLU A 352 22.02 14.99 -65.79
C GLU A 352 20.79 14.40 -66.56
N ALA A 353 19.63 14.87 -66.24
CA ALA A 353 18.95 15.93 -66.95
C ALA A 353 17.46 16.03 -66.54
N ASN A 354 17.07 17.21 -66.16
CA ASN A 354 16.05 18.12 -66.71
C ASN A 354 14.65 17.60 -67.10
N ASN A 355 13.73 18.48 -66.73
CA ASN A 355 12.39 18.79 -67.25
C ASN A 355 11.20 18.00 -66.70
N ASP A 356 10.24 18.56 -66.10
CA ASP A 356 9.39 19.76 -66.15
C ASP A 356 8.74 20.04 -64.81
#